data_3e1335e5c5441b75b5223f580a02394a
#
_entry.id   3e1335e5c5441b75b5223f580a02394a
#
_cell.length_a   1.000
_cell.length_b   1.000
_cell.length_c   1.000
_cell.angle_alpha   90.00
_cell.angle_beta   90.00
_cell.angle_gamma   90.00
#
_symmetry.space_group_name_H-M   'P 1'
#
loop_
_entity.id
_entity.type
_entity.pdbx_description
1 polymer ?
#
loop_
_entity_poly.entity_id
_entity_poly.type
_entity_poly.pdbx_seq_one_letter_code
_entity_poly.pdbx_strand_id
1 'polypeptide(L)'
;MKTGIIIPCYNEEKRLNTKAFVSFIQEHSEYHLCFVNDGSKDNTLEVLYDMKAQAPQAISIVDVKKNSGKATAVRAGARFLFSMPEIAHIGFMDADLSTDFRDFKDLVKTLKRENKLVVFGSRNAQGSGAIERNFMRNVFSKFVKQFILLILGLPIRDTQCGAKVFSRSIVPVVYEEAFVSRWLFDVEIFLRLKKFMGAANVMSNITEQPLMRWVHVEDSKLGMRDAIEIPGRLAHIWFNYNVINTTDRTLATAEANFTLVSSEDNIAIAA
;
A
#
# COMPACT_ATOMS: atom_id res chain seq x y z
N MET A 1 6.71 2.51 -20.44
CA MET A 1 6.24 2.96 -19.11
C MET A 1 6.11 1.76 -18.19
N LYS A 2 6.78 1.80 -17.03
CA LYS A 2 6.83 0.70 -16.05
C LYS A 2 5.79 0.83 -14.94
N THR A 3 5.56 -0.27 -14.22
CA THR A 3 4.80 -0.30 -12.98
C THR A 3 5.76 -0.53 -11.82
N GLY A 4 5.82 0.40 -10.87
CA GLY A 4 6.58 0.26 -9.64
C GLY A 4 5.79 -0.49 -8.56
N ILE A 5 6.43 -1.44 -7.88
CA ILE A 5 5.85 -2.21 -6.78
C ILE A 5 6.66 -1.94 -5.52
N ILE A 6 6.02 -1.37 -4.52
CA ILE A 6 6.59 -1.12 -3.20
C ILE A 6 6.42 -2.38 -2.34
N ILE A 7 7.51 -2.82 -1.73
CA ILE A 7 7.52 -3.95 -0.81
C ILE A 7 8.08 -3.47 0.53
N PRO A 8 7.22 -3.15 1.52
CA PRO A 8 7.66 -2.75 2.84
C PRO A 8 8.22 -3.95 3.61
N CYS A 9 9.45 -3.82 4.13
CA CYS A 9 10.18 -4.86 4.84
C CYS A 9 10.55 -4.39 6.25
N TYR A 10 10.27 -5.21 7.26
CA TYR A 10 10.74 -5.02 8.63
C TYR A 10 11.02 -6.37 9.28
N ASN A 11 12.29 -6.67 9.55
CA ASN A 11 12.75 -7.95 10.10
C ASN A 11 12.22 -9.12 9.26
N GLU A 12 12.59 -9.14 7.98
CA GLU A 12 12.16 -10.15 6.99
C GLU A 12 13.31 -11.06 6.53
N GLU A 13 14.49 -10.98 7.13
CA GLU A 13 15.69 -11.76 6.78
C GLU A 13 15.38 -13.24 6.47
N LYS A 14 14.58 -13.89 7.32
CA LYS A 14 14.26 -15.33 7.22
C LYS A 14 13.00 -15.64 6.42
N ARG A 15 12.20 -14.63 6.11
CA ARG A 15 10.84 -14.81 5.53
C ARG A 15 10.77 -14.38 4.07
N LEU A 16 11.69 -13.50 3.66
CA LEU A 16 11.67 -12.96 2.31
C LEU A 16 12.05 -14.03 1.29
N ASN A 17 11.13 -14.34 0.38
CA ASN A 17 11.40 -15.26 -0.72
C ASN A 17 12.17 -14.55 -1.85
N THR A 18 13.48 -14.36 -1.63
CA THR A 18 14.36 -13.62 -2.53
C THR A 18 14.34 -14.17 -3.95
N LYS A 19 14.31 -15.51 -4.10
CA LYS A 19 14.27 -16.18 -5.41
C LYS A 19 13.03 -15.78 -6.21
N ALA A 20 11.85 -15.78 -5.55
CA ALA A 20 10.59 -15.44 -6.23
C ALA A 20 10.60 -13.98 -6.72
N PHE A 21 11.10 -13.04 -5.93
CA PHE A 21 11.20 -11.62 -6.32
C PHE A 21 12.19 -11.42 -7.47
N VAL A 22 13.38 -12.06 -7.39
CA VAL A 22 14.40 -11.93 -8.43
C VAL A 22 13.93 -12.57 -9.74
N SER A 23 13.39 -13.78 -9.71
CA SER A 23 12.83 -14.43 -10.91
C SER A 23 11.73 -13.58 -11.54
N PHE A 24 10.80 -13.07 -10.71
CA PHE A 24 9.73 -12.21 -11.22
C PHE A 24 10.27 -11.00 -11.98
N ILE A 25 11.24 -10.28 -11.42
CA ILE A 25 11.73 -9.05 -12.05
C ILE A 25 12.63 -9.31 -13.27
N GLN A 26 13.28 -10.45 -13.32
CA GLN A 26 14.07 -10.88 -14.49
C GLN A 26 13.16 -11.28 -15.67
N GLU A 27 11.99 -11.86 -15.38
CA GLU A 27 11.01 -12.26 -16.40
C GLU A 27 10.10 -11.11 -16.85
N HIS A 28 9.99 -10.03 -16.07
CA HIS A 28 9.01 -8.96 -16.26
C HIS A 28 9.64 -7.56 -16.22
N SER A 29 10.29 -7.18 -17.33
CA SER A 29 11.00 -5.90 -17.47
C SER A 29 10.09 -4.66 -17.41
N GLU A 30 8.79 -4.84 -17.56
CA GLU A 30 7.76 -3.80 -17.41
C GLU A 30 7.46 -3.44 -15.94
N TYR A 31 8.09 -4.13 -14.97
CA TYR A 31 7.98 -3.81 -13.56
C TYR A 31 9.29 -3.24 -13.00
N HIS A 32 9.19 -2.62 -11.84
CA HIS A 32 10.31 -2.15 -11.02
C HIS A 32 9.96 -2.40 -9.55
N LEU A 33 10.83 -3.11 -8.82
CA LEU A 33 10.61 -3.40 -7.40
C LEU A 33 11.30 -2.33 -6.55
N CYS A 34 10.57 -1.78 -5.58
CA CYS A 34 11.09 -0.85 -4.60
C CYS A 34 10.92 -1.46 -3.21
N PHE A 35 11.99 -2.05 -2.70
CA PHE A 35 12.01 -2.54 -1.33
C PHE A 35 12.25 -1.39 -0.36
N VAL A 36 11.42 -1.30 0.67
CA VAL A 36 11.57 -0.27 1.71
C VAL A 36 11.90 -0.96 3.03
N ASN A 37 13.15 -0.84 3.47
CA ASN A 37 13.56 -1.28 4.79
C ASN A 37 13.07 -0.28 5.85
N ASP A 38 12.13 -0.68 6.70
CA ASP A 38 11.55 0.16 7.77
C ASP A 38 12.34 0.00 9.08
N GLY A 39 13.65 0.27 9.04
CA GLY A 39 14.52 0.24 10.22
C GLY A 39 14.64 -1.16 10.83
N SER A 40 14.87 -2.19 10.02
CA SER A 40 15.09 -3.57 10.49
C SER A 40 16.29 -3.66 11.40
N LYS A 41 16.24 -4.61 12.34
CA LYS A 41 17.32 -4.89 13.32
C LYS A 41 18.07 -6.18 13.03
N ASP A 42 17.59 -6.97 12.07
CA ASP A 42 18.20 -8.18 11.53
C ASP A 42 18.93 -7.88 10.22
N ASN A 43 19.38 -8.88 9.50
CA ASN A 43 20.12 -8.72 8.24
C ASN A 43 19.21 -8.46 7.02
N THR A 44 17.96 -8.00 7.22
CA THR A 44 17.03 -7.71 6.10
C THR A 44 17.66 -6.79 5.07
N LEU A 45 18.34 -5.72 5.49
CA LEU A 45 18.93 -4.74 4.57
C LEU A 45 20.01 -5.37 3.68
N GLU A 46 20.85 -6.26 4.23
CA GLU A 46 21.88 -7.00 3.47
C GLU A 46 21.23 -7.91 2.42
N VAL A 47 20.19 -8.66 2.82
CA VAL A 47 19.42 -9.52 1.91
C VAL A 47 18.84 -8.69 0.74
N LEU A 48 18.35 -7.49 1.01
CA LEU A 48 17.83 -6.60 -0.02
C LEU A 48 18.92 -6.12 -0.99
N TYR A 49 20.12 -5.82 -0.49
CA TYR A 49 21.26 -5.45 -1.34
C TYR A 49 21.72 -6.61 -2.22
N ASP A 50 21.73 -7.84 -1.71
CA ASP A 50 22.06 -9.04 -2.48
C ASP A 50 21.04 -9.27 -3.61
N MET A 51 19.77 -9.02 -3.37
CA MET A 51 18.74 -9.06 -4.42
C MET A 51 18.96 -7.97 -5.46
N LYS A 52 19.26 -6.73 -5.03
CA LYS A 52 19.53 -5.62 -5.94
C LYS A 52 20.75 -5.91 -6.82
N ALA A 53 21.79 -6.53 -6.29
CA ALA A 53 22.97 -6.90 -7.07
C ALA A 53 22.63 -7.83 -8.25
N GLN A 54 21.58 -8.67 -8.13
CA GLN A 54 21.14 -9.59 -9.18
C GLN A 54 20.26 -8.91 -10.26
N ALA A 55 19.66 -7.74 -9.96
CA ALA A 55 18.83 -6.98 -10.91
C ALA A 55 18.92 -5.46 -10.64
N PRO A 56 20.12 -4.84 -10.81
CA PRO A 56 20.41 -3.49 -10.32
C PRO A 56 19.57 -2.39 -11.00
N GLN A 57 19.11 -2.62 -12.24
CA GLN A 57 18.29 -1.67 -13.01
C GLN A 57 16.78 -1.81 -12.73
N ALA A 58 16.38 -2.88 -12.02
CA ALA A 58 14.98 -3.21 -11.81
C ALA A 58 14.60 -3.28 -10.33
N ILE A 59 15.58 -3.17 -9.41
CA ILE A 59 15.37 -3.15 -7.97
C ILE A 59 15.97 -1.88 -7.36
N SER A 60 15.15 -1.14 -6.63
CA SER A 60 15.57 -0.04 -5.77
C SER A 60 15.36 -0.38 -4.31
N ILE A 61 16.19 0.22 -3.44
CA ILE A 61 16.08 0.07 -1.99
C ILE A 61 15.97 1.47 -1.39
N VAL A 62 14.95 1.64 -0.55
CA VAL A 62 14.79 2.82 0.32
C VAL A 62 15.03 2.35 1.76
N ASP A 63 16.01 2.96 2.42
CA ASP A 63 16.38 2.61 3.80
C ASP A 63 15.89 3.68 4.78
N VAL A 64 14.84 3.37 5.51
CA VAL A 64 14.29 4.19 6.60
C VAL A 64 15.03 3.82 7.89
N LYS A 65 15.74 4.77 8.48
CA LYS A 65 16.66 4.52 9.61
C LYS A 65 15.98 4.05 10.90
N LYS A 66 14.71 4.33 11.07
CA LYS A 66 13.95 3.98 12.28
C LYS A 66 12.61 3.38 11.90
N ASN A 67 12.22 2.28 12.57
CA ASN A 67 10.90 1.69 12.35
C ASN A 67 9.78 2.72 12.61
N SER A 68 9.13 3.12 11.54
CA SER A 68 8.05 4.11 11.53
C SER A 68 6.70 3.51 11.14
N GLY A 69 6.67 2.23 10.79
CA GLY A 69 5.48 1.45 10.46
C GLY A 69 5.18 1.37 8.96
N LYS A 70 4.38 0.38 8.59
CA LYS A 70 4.06 0.06 7.19
C LYS A 70 3.57 1.28 6.39
N ALA A 71 2.76 2.13 6.99
CA ALA A 71 2.25 3.35 6.35
C ALA A 71 3.39 4.26 5.87
N THR A 72 4.38 4.51 6.75
CA THR A 72 5.54 5.35 6.42
C THR A 72 6.42 4.69 5.37
N ALA A 73 6.65 3.38 5.48
CA ALA A 73 7.43 2.64 4.50
C ALA A 73 6.78 2.69 3.11
N VAL A 74 5.48 2.42 3.01
CA VAL A 74 4.75 2.49 1.72
C VAL A 74 4.77 3.91 1.17
N ARG A 75 4.58 4.93 2.01
CA ARG A 75 4.66 6.33 1.60
C ARG A 75 6.05 6.70 1.08
N ALA A 76 7.11 6.29 1.75
CA ALA A 76 8.49 6.54 1.30
C ALA A 76 8.76 5.90 -0.07
N GLY A 77 8.37 4.64 -0.25
CA GLY A 77 8.47 3.95 -1.53
C GLY A 77 7.64 4.61 -2.65
N ALA A 78 6.43 5.08 -2.32
CA ALA A 78 5.56 5.76 -3.29
C ALA A 78 6.17 7.07 -3.79
N ARG A 79 6.72 7.89 -2.87
CA ARG A 79 7.40 9.14 -3.22
C ARG A 79 8.67 8.89 -4.01
N PHE A 80 9.45 7.88 -3.63
CA PHE A 80 10.64 7.48 -4.39
C PHE A 80 10.29 7.06 -5.82
N LEU A 81 9.32 6.14 -6.01
CA LEU A 81 8.89 5.71 -7.34
C LEU A 81 8.24 6.84 -8.15
N PHE A 82 7.57 7.78 -7.48
CA PHE A 82 7.01 8.95 -8.13
C PHE A 82 8.09 9.90 -8.66
N SER A 83 9.30 9.93 -8.10
CA SER A 83 10.42 10.70 -8.67
C SER A 83 10.99 10.11 -9.95
N MET A 84 10.64 8.85 -10.30
CA MET A 84 11.10 8.15 -11.50
C MET A 84 10.10 8.38 -12.66
N PRO A 85 10.45 9.13 -13.72
CA PRO A 85 9.50 9.52 -14.75
C PRO A 85 8.99 8.35 -15.61
N GLU A 86 9.76 7.26 -15.70
CA GLU A 86 9.37 6.05 -16.43
C GLU A 86 8.27 5.22 -15.73
N ILE A 87 8.00 5.48 -14.44
CA ILE A 87 6.98 4.76 -13.67
C ILE A 87 5.61 5.41 -13.89
N ALA A 88 4.71 4.71 -14.57
CA ALA A 88 3.35 5.17 -14.86
C ALA A 88 2.31 4.74 -13.84
N HIS A 89 2.56 3.62 -13.15
CA HIS A 89 1.68 3.08 -12.11
C HIS A 89 2.52 2.72 -10.90
N ILE A 90 2.01 3.00 -9.71
CA ILE A 90 2.69 2.72 -8.45
C ILE A 90 1.74 1.89 -7.59
N GLY A 91 2.21 0.75 -7.12
CA GLY A 91 1.43 -0.07 -6.20
C GLY A 91 2.28 -0.60 -5.06
N PHE A 92 1.65 -1.29 -4.13
CA PHE A 92 2.35 -2.01 -3.08
C PHE A 92 1.79 -3.41 -2.89
N MET A 93 2.62 -4.30 -2.39
CA MET A 93 2.23 -5.63 -1.94
C MET A 93 3.05 -6.05 -0.73
N ASP A 94 2.52 -7.00 0.04
CA ASP A 94 3.19 -7.49 1.22
C ASP A 94 4.42 -8.35 0.87
N ALA A 95 5.46 -8.29 1.70
CA ALA A 95 6.73 -9.00 1.49
C ALA A 95 6.61 -10.52 1.61
N ASP A 96 5.56 -11.00 2.28
CA ASP A 96 5.30 -12.43 2.54
C ASP A 96 4.69 -13.18 1.35
N LEU A 97 4.42 -12.47 0.23
CA LEU A 97 3.79 -13.02 -0.97
C LEU A 97 2.41 -13.68 -0.70
N SER A 98 1.70 -13.24 0.36
CA SER A 98 0.29 -13.61 0.55
C SER A 98 -0.57 -13.26 -0.67
N THR A 99 -0.19 -12.21 -1.39
CA THR A 99 -0.69 -11.91 -2.73
C THR A 99 0.31 -12.43 -3.77
N ASP A 100 -0.15 -13.29 -4.66
CA ASP A 100 0.65 -13.79 -5.79
C ASP A 100 0.93 -12.69 -6.81
N PHE A 101 2.11 -12.68 -7.43
CA PHE A 101 2.46 -11.73 -8.49
C PHE A 101 1.47 -11.75 -9.67
N ARG A 102 0.89 -12.90 -9.98
CA ARG A 102 -0.14 -13.03 -11.04
C ARG A 102 -1.39 -12.25 -10.68
N ASP A 103 -1.82 -12.30 -9.42
CA ASP A 103 -2.95 -11.49 -8.96
C ASP A 103 -2.61 -9.99 -9.01
N PHE A 104 -1.40 -9.59 -8.61
CA PHE A 104 -0.97 -8.20 -8.74
C PHE A 104 -0.93 -7.75 -10.21
N LYS A 105 -0.43 -8.59 -11.12
CA LYS A 105 -0.47 -8.31 -12.58
C LYS A 105 -1.90 -8.14 -13.08
N ASP A 106 -2.84 -8.92 -12.56
CA ASP A 106 -4.26 -8.81 -12.94
C ASP A 106 -4.87 -7.48 -12.45
N LEU A 107 -4.49 -6.99 -11.24
CA LEU A 107 -4.86 -5.63 -10.79
C LEU A 107 -4.34 -4.55 -11.75
N VAL A 108 -3.06 -4.65 -12.17
CA VAL A 108 -2.45 -3.71 -13.11
C VAL A 108 -3.15 -3.75 -14.49
N LYS A 109 -3.50 -4.93 -14.98
CA LYS A 109 -4.25 -5.08 -16.25
C LYS A 109 -5.64 -4.43 -16.15
N THR A 110 -6.34 -4.64 -15.04
CA THR A 110 -7.66 -4.04 -14.81
C THR A 110 -7.56 -2.52 -14.74
N LEU A 111 -6.56 -1.96 -14.01
CA LEU A 111 -6.33 -0.53 -13.94
C LEU A 111 -6.16 0.09 -15.33
N LYS A 112 -5.36 -0.54 -16.19
CA LYS A 112 -5.12 -0.08 -17.57
C LYS A 112 -6.35 -0.23 -18.46
N ARG A 113 -6.98 -1.42 -18.44
CA ARG A 113 -8.14 -1.73 -19.30
C ARG A 113 -9.34 -0.84 -19.00
N GLU A 114 -9.60 -0.59 -17.72
CA GLU A 114 -10.77 0.17 -17.27
C GLU A 114 -10.47 1.65 -17.04
N ASN A 115 -9.24 2.09 -17.30
CA ASN A 115 -8.77 3.45 -17.09
C ASN A 115 -9.10 3.97 -15.67
N LYS A 116 -8.84 3.13 -14.66
CA LYS A 116 -9.11 3.46 -13.25
C LYS A 116 -7.94 4.21 -12.62
N LEU A 117 -8.25 5.01 -11.61
CA LEU A 117 -7.22 5.67 -10.80
C LEU A 117 -6.63 4.72 -9.76
N VAL A 118 -7.45 3.81 -9.22
CA VAL A 118 -7.02 2.83 -8.22
C VAL A 118 -7.69 1.49 -8.46
N VAL A 119 -6.91 0.41 -8.43
CA VAL A 119 -7.42 -0.96 -8.34
C VAL A 119 -6.78 -1.66 -7.14
N PHE A 120 -7.58 -2.31 -6.34
CA PHE A 120 -7.11 -2.98 -5.13
C PHE A 120 -7.70 -4.38 -4.99
N GLY A 121 -6.93 -5.27 -4.34
CA GLY A 121 -7.34 -6.64 -4.13
C GLY A 121 -8.41 -6.77 -3.06
N SER A 122 -9.18 -7.85 -3.13
CA SER A 122 -10.11 -8.30 -2.08
C SER A 122 -9.88 -9.79 -1.80
N ARG A 123 -9.69 -10.11 -0.52
CA ARG A 123 -9.46 -11.49 -0.05
C ARG A 123 -10.75 -12.32 0.09
N ASN A 124 -11.88 -11.73 -0.27
CA ASN A 124 -13.21 -12.36 -0.16
C ASN A 124 -13.61 -13.13 -1.42
N ALA A 125 -12.66 -13.76 -2.14
CA ALA A 125 -13.00 -14.69 -3.22
C ALA A 125 -13.77 -15.90 -2.66
N GLN A 126 -14.88 -16.26 -3.28
CA GLN A 126 -15.60 -17.50 -2.98
C GLN A 126 -14.65 -18.66 -3.24
N GLY A 127 -14.24 -19.37 -2.19
CA GLY A 127 -13.40 -20.56 -2.35
C GLY A 127 -12.21 -20.68 -1.39
N SER A 128 -11.87 -19.68 -0.61
CA SER A 128 -10.91 -19.88 0.48
C SER A 128 -11.59 -20.73 1.55
N GLY A 129 -11.20 -22.01 1.61
CA GLY A 129 -11.72 -23.01 2.54
C GLY A 129 -11.88 -22.43 3.94
N ALA A 130 -12.98 -22.78 4.58
CA ALA A 130 -13.31 -22.38 5.93
C ALA A 130 -12.20 -22.88 6.88
N ILE A 131 -11.18 -22.07 7.08
CA ILE A 131 -10.23 -22.27 8.16
C ILE A 131 -11.03 -21.97 9.43
N GLU A 132 -11.09 -22.91 10.35
CA GLU A 132 -11.67 -22.76 11.68
C GLU A 132 -10.99 -21.58 12.39
N ARG A 133 -11.54 -20.40 12.21
CA ARG A 133 -11.11 -19.21 12.93
C ARG A 133 -11.87 -19.19 14.25
N ASN A 134 -11.16 -18.95 15.34
CA ASN A 134 -11.77 -18.75 16.66
C ASN A 134 -12.96 -17.78 16.54
N PHE A 135 -14.13 -18.21 17.02
CA PHE A 135 -15.40 -17.49 16.93
C PHE A 135 -15.29 -16.00 17.35
N MET A 136 -14.57 -15.73 18.46
CA MET A 136 -14.33 -14.36 18.96
C MET A 136 -13.54 -13.49 17.97
N ARG A 137 -12.53 -14.06 17.30
CA ARG A 137 -11.74 -13.35 16.29
C ARG A 137 -12.58 -13.00 15.05
N ASN A 138 -13.50 -13.87 14.68
CA ASN A 138 -14.43 -13.64 13.56
C ASN A 138 -15.44 -12.52 13.87
N VAL A 139 -16.01 -12.53 15.09
CA VAL A 139 -16.96 -11.49 15.53
C VAL A 139 -16.26 -10.12 15.56
N PHE A 140 -15.06 -10.06 16.15
CA PHE A 140 -14.28 -8.82 16.22
C PHE A 140 -13.90 -8.31 14.84
N SER A 141 -13.44 -9.18 13.93
CA SER A 141 -13.10 -8.81 12.55
C SER A 141 -14.31 -8.25 11.78
N LYS A 142 -15.49 -8.84 11.97
CA LYS A 142 -16.74 -8.32 11.38
C LYS A 142 -17.10 -6.95 11.93
N PHE A 143 -16.95 -6.74 13.24
CA PHE A 143 -17.22 -5.47 13.90
C PHE A 143 -16.30 -4.35 13.38
N VAL A 144 -14.99 -4.62 13.33
CA VAL A 144 -14.01 -3.68 12.76
C VAL A 144 -14.33 -3.33 11.33
N LYS A 145 -14.66 -4.33 10.50
CA LYS A 145 -15.05 -4.12 9.11
C LYS A 145 -16.29 -3.24 8.99
N GLN A 146 -17.31 -3.47 9.81
CA GLN A 146 -18.53 -2.67 9.80
C GLN A 146 -18.25 -1.23 10.21
N PHE A 147 -17.37 -1.03 11.20
CA PHE A 147 -16.97 0.31 11.64
C PHE A 147 -16.18 1.07 10.56
N ILE A 148 -15.29 0.39 9.84
CA ILE A 148 -14.59 0.97 8.69
C ILE A 148 -15.58 1.39 7.60
N LEU A 149 -16.56 0.55 7.27
CA LEU A 149 -17.59 0.88 6.28
C LEU A 149 -18.41 2.12 6.68
N LEU A 150 -18.73 2.24 7.97
CA LEU A 150 -19.44 3.41 8.51
C LEU A 150 -18.59 4.69 8.36
N ILE A 151 -17.30 4.62 8.69
CA ILE A 151 -16.38 5.76 8.57
C ILE A 151 -16.20 6.19 7.12
N LEU A 152 -16.01 5.24 6.22
CA LEU A 152 -15.80 5.52 4.80
C LEU A 152 -17.09 5.97 4.10
N GLY A 153 -18.22 5.38 4.46
CA GLY A 153 -19.47 5.56 3.72
C GLY A 153 -19.35 5.13 2.24
N LEU A 154 -18.50 4.14 1.96
CA LEU A 154 -18.26 3.58 0.64
C LEU A 154 -18.47 2.05 0.69
N PRO A 155 -19.07 1.44 -0.35
CA PRO A 155 -19.37 0.00 -0.38
C PRO A 155 -18.13 -0.85 -0.71
N ILE A 156 -17.04 -0.66 0.04
CA ILE A 156 -15.77 -1.39 -0.12
C ILE A 156 -15.78 -2.61 0.80
N ARG A 157 -15.51 -3.79 0.26
CA ARG A 157 -15.56 -5.05 1.01
C ARG A 157 -14.29 -5.36 1.80
N ASP A 158 -13.11 -5.03 1.23
CA ASP A 158 -11.81 -5.32 1.85
C ASP A 158 -10.82 -4.16 1.68
N THR A 159 -10.90 -3.18 2.58
CA THR A 159 -9.96 -2.05 2.58
C THR A 159 -8.54 -2.45 2.97
N GLN A 160 -8.38 -3.55 3.72
CA GLN A 160 -7.11 -3.95 4.34
C GLN A 160 -6.34 -4.99 3.52
N CYS A 161 -6.70 -5.22 2.26
CA CYS A 161 -5.92 -6.07 1.39
C CYS A 161 -4.56 -5.43 1.09
N GLY A 162 -3.48 -6.18 1.29
CA GLY A 162 -2.10 -5.74 1.12
C GLY A 162 -1.65 -5.56 -0.34
N ALA A 163 -2.57 -5.52 -1.29
CA ALA A 163 -2.25 -5.30 -2.71
C ALA A 163 -3.13 -4.20 -3.31
N LYS A 164 -2.49 -3.10 -3.68
CA LYS A 164 -3.15 -1.96 -4.34
C LYS A 164 -2.26 -1.38 -5.41
N VAL A 165 -2.85 -0.90 -6.49
CA VAL A 165 -2.16 -0.21 -7.58
C VAL A 165 -2.87 1.10 -7.92
N PHE A 166 -2.09 2.13 -8.17
CA PHE A 166 -2.52 3.51 -8.40
C PHE A 166 -1.99 4.00 -9.74
N SER A 167 -2.79 4.74 -10.48
CA SER A 167 -2.29 5.57 -11.56
C SER A 167 -1.35 6.63 -10.99
N ARG A 168 -0.28 6.97 -11.71
CA ARG A 168 0.68 7.99 -11.28
C ARG A 168 0.02 9.31 -10.88
N SER A 169 -1.02 9.72 -11.60
CA SER A 169 -1.74 10.99 -11.38
C SER A 169 -2.36 11.14 -9.99
N ILE A 170 -2.77 10.02 -9.35
CA ILE A 170 -3.42 10.07 -8.03
C ILE A 170 -2.42 9.89 -6.87
N VAL A 171 -1.17 9.53 -7.15
CA VAL A 171 -0.16 9.27 -6.12
C VAL A 171 0.09 10.46 -5.20
N PRO A 172 0.21 11.73 -5.69
CA PRO A 172 0.37 12.88 -4.81
C PRO A 172 -0.80 13.05 -3.85
N VAL A 173 -2.04 12.88 -4.32
CA VAL A 173 -3.25 12.97 -3.48
C VAL A 173 -3.21 11.97 -2.32
N VAL A 174 -2.68 10.77 -2.59
CA VAL A 174 -2.68 9.69 -1.60
C VAL A 174 -1.46 9.76 -0.67
N TYR A 175 -0.28 10.12 -1.18
CA TYR A 175 0.99 9.90 -0.48
C TYR A 175 1.79 11.18 -0.16
N GLU A 176 1.32 12.38 -0.55
CA GLU A 176 2.02 13.63 -0.23
C GLU A 176 2.07 13.86 1.30
N GLU A 177 0.94 13.79 1.96
CA GLU A 177 0.84 13.98 3.40
C GLU A 177 1.14 12.69 4.19
N ALA A 178 1.73 12.83 5.37
CA ALA A 178 1.93 11.69 6.28
C ALA A 178 0.58 11.07 6.69
N PHE A 179 0.58 9.77 6.91
CA PHE A 179 -0.57 9.07 7.47
C PHE A 179 -0.64 9.26 8.98
N VAL A 180 -1.84 9.37 9.52
CA VAL A 180 -2.10 9.46 10.96
C VAL A 180 -1.84 8.10 11.63
N SER A 181 -2.21 7.02 10.95
CA SER A 181 -2.07 5.66 11.47
C SER A 181 -0.91 4.90 10.84
N ARG A 182 -0.13 4.21 11.66
CA ARG A 182 0.97 3.34 11.21
C ARG A 182 0.49 2.09 10.44
N TRP A 183 -0.75 1.62 10.69
CA TRP A 183 -1.27 0.34 10.19
C TRP A 183 -2.61 0.45 9.46
N LEU A 184 -3.48 1.40 9.87
CA LEU A 184 -4.80 1.59 9.26
C LEU A 184 -4.78 2.62 8.13
N PHE A 185 -3.61 2.89 7.56
CA PHE A 185 -3.42 3.83 6.46
C PHE A 185 -4.24 3.46 5.22
N ASP A 186 -4.59 2.19 5.06
CA ASP A 186 -5.48 1.74 3.99
C ASP A 186 -6.86 2.41 4.05
N VAL A 187 -7.39 2.67 5.26
CA VAL A 187 -8.62 3.45 5.46
C VAL A 187 -8.40 4.90 5.05
N GLU A 188 -7.25 5.46 5.43
CA GLU A 188 -6.90 6.85 5.11
C GLU A 188 -6.73 7.07 3.60
N ILE A 189 -6.20 6.09 2.87
CA ILE A 189 -6.14 6.12 1.40
C ILE A 189 -7.53 6.40 0.82
N PHE A 190 -8.54 5.63 1.23
CA PHE A 190 -9.90 5.81 0.72
C PHE A 190 -10.57 7.11 1.20
N LEU A 191 -10.25 7.60 2.40
CA LEU A 191 -10.71 8.91 2.87
C LEU A 191 -10.11 10.03 2.04
N ARG A 192 -8.82 9.98 1.69
CA ARG A 192 -8.14 10.95 0.82
C ARG A 192 -8.75 10.94 -0.59
N LEU A 193 -8.97 9.77 -1.16
CA LEU A 193 -9.64 9.61 -2.46
C LEU A 193 -11.05 10.19 -2.43
N LYS A 194 -11.84 9.87 -1.38
CA LYS A 194 -13.20 10.41 -1.20
C LYS A 194 -13.20 11.92 -1.05
N LYS A 195 -12.25 12.49 -0.31
CA LYS A 195 -12.14 13.94 -0.13
C LYS A 195 -11.77 14.63 -1.44
N PHE A 196 -10.87 14.05 -2.22
CA PHE A 196 -10.40 14.62 -3.50
C PHE A 196 -11.45 14.52 -4.62
N MET A 197 -12.09 13.37 -4.80
CA MET A 197 -13.03 13.12 -5.91
C MET A 197 -14.49 13.37 -5.56
N GLY A 198 -14.83 13.44 -4.27
CA GLY A 198 -16.20 13.40 -3.79
C GLY A 198 -16.76 11.97 -3.73
N ALA A 199 -17.70 11.73 -2.81
CA ALA A 199 -18.27 10.40 -2.56
C ALA A 199 -18.96 9.79 -3.79
N ALA A 200 -19.60 10.61 -4.61
CA ALA A 200 -20.30 10.17 -5.82
C ALA A 200 -19.34 9.65 -6.91
N ASN A 201 -18.16 10.27 -7.02
CA ASN A 201 -17.21 9.98 -8.11
C ASN A 201 -16.17 8.92 -7.76
N VAL A 202 -15.92 8.69 -6.46
CA VAL A 202 -14.85 7.79 -6.06
C VAL A 202 -15.06 6.37 -6.60
N MET A 203 -16.29 5.84 -6.51
CA MET A 203 -16.60 4.46 -6.93
C MET A 203 -16.49 4.25 -8.44
N SER A 204 -16.66 5.28 -9.25
CA SER A 204 -16.45 5.18 -10.71
C SER A 204 -14.96 5.15 -11.09
N ASN A 205 -14.08 5.64 -10.21
CA ASN A 205 -12.63 5.75 -10.43
C ASN A 205 -11.80 4.67 -9.75
N ILE A 206 -12.41 3.84 -8.89
CA ILE A 206 -11.73 2.73 -8.21
C ILE A 206 -12.39 1.40 -8.55
N THR A 207 -11.63 0.31 -8.49
CA THR A 207 -12.17 -1.06 -8.66
C THR A 207 -11.62 -1.97 -7.58
N GLU A 208 -12.55 -2.65 -6.87
CA GLU A 208 -12.22 -3.74 -5.95
C GLU A 208 -12.25 -5.06 -6.73
N GLN A 209 -11.12 -5.77 -6.78
CA GLN A 209 -10.98 -6.99 -7.55
C GLN A 209 -10.67 -8.18 -6.62
N PRO A 210 -11.44 -9.29 -6.68
CA PRO A 210 -11.13 -10.51 -5.95
C PRO A 210 -9.77 -11.07 -6.34
N LEU A 211 -8.95 -11.43 -5.34
CA LEU A 211 -7.70 -12.16 -5.54
C LEU A 211 -8.00 -13.65 -5.65
N MET A 212 -7.50 -14.28 -6.71
CA MET A 212 -7.79 -15.70 -7.01
C MET A 212 -6.80 -16.67 -6.35
N ARG A 213 -5.60 -16.17 -5.98
CA ARG A 213 -4.46 -16.99 -5.52
C ARG A 213 -3.95 -16.53 -4.16
N TRP A 214 -4.78 -15.78 -3.41
CA TRP A 214 -4.39 -15.30 -2.09
C TRP A 214 -4.21 -16.47 -1.11
N VAL A 215 -3.09 -16.48 -0.40
CA VAL A 215 -2.76 -17.49 0.61
C VAL A 215 -2.62 -16.82 1.98
N HIS A 216 -3.22 -17.46 2.99
CA HIS A 216 -3.02 -16.98 4.37
C HIS A 216 -1.63 -17.41 4.85
N VAL A 217 -0.77 -16.42 5.11
CA VAL A 217 0.52 -16.65 5.76
C VAL A 217 0.33 -16.46 7.26
N GLU A 218 0.64 -17.50 8.03
CA GLU A 218 0.66 -17.42 9.50
C GLU A 218 1.80 -16.50 9.94
N ASP A 219 1.65 -15.78 11.05
CA ASP A 219 2.53 -14.74 11.62
C ASP A 219 2.14 -13.30 11.29
N SER A 220 0.89 -12.95 11.55
CA SER A 220 0.51 -11.54 11.64
C SER A 220 1.28 -10.85 12.77
N LYS A 221 2.04 -9.81 12.44
CA LYS A 221 2.76 -8.96 13.42
C LYS A 221 1.82 -8.14 14.31
N LEU A 222 0.49 -8.23 14.08
CA LEU A 222 -0.53 -7.57 14.89
C LEU A 222 -0.94 -8.47 16.06
N GLY A 223 -0.63 -8.02 17.28
CA GLY A 223 -1.00 -8.69 18.51
C GLY A 223 -2.45 -8.42 18.97
N MET A 224 -2.92 -9.16 19.97
CA MET A 224 -4.26 -8.92 20.58
C MET A 224 -4.41 -7.51 21.16
N ARG A 225 -3.34 -6.90 21.66
CA ARG A 225 -3.33 -5.51 22.16
C ARG A 225 -3.64 -4.52 21.04
N ASP A 226 -3.04 -4.71 19.87
CA ASP A 226 -3.30 -3.86 18.72
C ASP A 226 -4.77 -3.95 18.28
N ALA A 227 -5.38 -5.12 18.37
CA ALA A 227 -6.78 -5.34 18.04
C ALA A 227 -7.72 -4.49 18.91
N ILE A 228 -7.47 -4.43 20.23
CA ILE A 228 -8.29 -3.65 21.18
C ILE A 228 -8.21 -2.14 20.89
N GLU A 229 -7.07 -1.66 20.38
CA GLU A 229 -6.86 -0.24 20.07
C GLU A 229 -7.47 0.19 18.73
N ILE A 230 -7.84 -0.75 17.85
CA ILE A 230 -8.36 -0.44 16.51
C ILE A 230 -9.55 0.53 16.54
N PRO A 231 -10.59 0.38 17.38
CA PRO A 231 -11.72 1.31 17.41
C PRO A 231 -11.29 2.74 17.75
N GLY A 232 -10.41 2.91 18.75
CA GLY A 232 -9.88 4.23 19.13
C GLY A 232 -9.04 4.86 18.01
N ARG A 233 -8.21 4.07 17.34
CA ARG A 233 -7.40 4.52 16.18
C ARG A 233 -8.30 4.92 15.00
N LEU A 234 -9.35 4.16 14.74
CA LEU A 234 -10.33 4.51 13.70
C LEU A 234 -11.10 5.79 14.01
N ALA A 235 -11.52 5.97 15.27
CA ALA A 235 -12.16 7.21 15.74
C ALA A 235 -11.20 8.41 15.58
N HIS A 236 -9.90 8.24 15.90
CA HIS A 236 -8.87 9.25 15.71
C HIS A 236 -8.68 9.61 14.23
N ILE A 237 -8.63 8.62 13.33
CA ILE A 237 -8.59 8.86 11.88
C ILE A 237 -9.82 9.64 11.45
N TRP A 238 -11.03 9.19 11.84
CA TRP A 238 -12.26 9.87 11.49
C TRP A 238 -12.27 11.34 11.92
N PHE A 239 -11.86 11.60 13.16
CA PHE A 239 -11.79 12.97 13.71
C PHE A 239 -10.80 13.84 12.92
N ASN A 240 -9.61 13.33 12.62
CA ASN A 240 -8.63 14.06 11.83
C ASN A 240 -9.13 14.42 10.43
N TYR A 241 -9.78 13.49 9.73
CA TYR A 241 -10.21 13.71 8.35
C TYR A 241 -11.52 14.49 8.22
N ASN A 242 -12.39 14.47 9.23
CA ASN A 242 -13.70 15.12 9.17
C ASN A 242 -13.83 16.40 10.02
N VAL A 243 -12.96 16.59 11.03
CA VAL A 243 -13.03 17.73 11.93
C VAL A 243 -11.82 18.66 11.77
N ILE A 244 -10.59 18.11 11.86
CA ILE A 244 -9.37 18.95 11.83
C ILE A 244 -9.01 19.37 10.40
N ASN A 245 -9.05 18.43 9.45
CA ASN A 245 -8.67 18.68 8.04
C ASN A 245 -9.80 19.26 7.19
N THR A 246 -10.78 19.92 7.77
CA THR A 246 -11.82 20.65 7.03
C THR A 246 -11.32 21.99 6.48
N THR A 247 -10.14 22.44 6.86
CA THR A 247 -9.55 23.69 6.34
C THR A 247 -8.85 23.45 5.00
N ASP A 248 -9.33 24.18 4.00
CA ASP A 248 -8.87 24.25 2.62
C ASP A 248 -7.34 24.35 2.43
N ARG A 249 -6.67 23.20 2.28
CA ARG A 249 -5.29 23.13 1.80
C ARG A 249 -5.12 22.28 0.54
N THR A 250 -6.19 21.98 -0.19
CA THR A 250 -6.23 20.76 -0.97
C THR A 250 -6.12 20.87 -2.48
N LEU A 251 -6.34 21.99 -3.11
CA LEU A 251 -6.26 22.09 -4.57
C LEU A 251 -5.10 22.96 -5.06
N ALA A 252 -4.83 24.06 -4.41
CA ALA A 252 -3.75 24.98 -4.83
C ALA A 252 -2.35 24.41 -4.61
N THR A 253 -2.15 23.53 -3.58
CA THR A 253 -0.83 22.96 -3.26
C THR A 253 -0.49 21.75 -4.13
N ALA A 254 -1.47 20.97 -4.53
CA ALA A 254 -1.24 19.83 -5.42
C ALA A 254 -0.88 20.27 -6.84
N GLU A 255 -1.50 21.32 -7.36
CA GLU A 255 -1.17 21.90 -8.66
C GLU A 255 0.15 22.70 -8.64
N ALA A 256 0.46 23.42 -7.56
CA ALA A 256 1.70 24.18 -7.43
C ALA A 256 2.94 23.28 -7.25
N ASN A 257 2.82 22.16 -6.55
CA ASN A 257 3.93 21.20 -6.37
C ASN A 257 4.16 20.31 -7.60
N PHE A 258 3.18 20.19 -8.49
CA PHE A 258 3.33 19.49 -9.76
C PHE A 258 4.36 20.16 -10.67
N THR A 259 4.60 21.46 -10.49
CA THR A 259 5.51 22.27 -11.31
C THR A 259 6.95 22.32 -10.76
N LEU A 260 7.19 21.91 -9.51
CA LEU A 260 8.49 22.11 -8.83
C LEU A 260 9.38 20.85 -8.71
N VAL A 261 8.97 19.68 -9.16
CA VAL A 261 9.77 18.44 -9.06
C VAL A 261 10.53 18.13 -10.35
N SER A 262 10.85 19.12 -11.17
CA SER A 262 11.65 18.96 -12.40
C SER A 262 13.10 19.41 -12.27
N SER A 263 13.67 19.52 -11.08
CA SER A 263 15.10 19.81 -10.93
C SER A 263 15.76 18.89 -9.89
N GLU A 264 16.78 18.19 -10.38
CA GLU A 264 17.88 17.51 -9.71
C GLU A 264 18.03 17.83 -8.22
N ASP A 265 17.82 16.77 -7.37
CA ASP A 265 18.64 16.61 -6.18
C ASP A 265 18.45 15.21 -5.57
N ASN A 266 19.56 14.55 -5.27
CA ASN A 266 19.66 13.33 -4.47
C ASN A 266 19.20 13.63 -3.04
N ILE A 267 17.95 13.37 -2.72
CA ILE A 267 17.41 13.65 -1.40
C ILE A 267 17.51 12.39 -0.54
N ALA A 268 18.38 12.46 0.46
CA ALA A 268 18.25 11.65 1.67
C ALA A 268 16.93 12.06 2.34
N ILE A 269 15.91 11.19 2.26
CA ILE A 269 14.59 11.46 2.85
C ILE A 269 14.71 11.25 4.35
N ALA A 270 14.81 12.34 5.11
CA ALA A 270 14.55 12.34 6.53
C ALA A 270 13.06 12.05 6.77
N ALA A 271 12.78 11.17 7.75
CA ALA A 271 11.46 10.67 8.13
C ALA A 271 10.50 11.78 8.58
#